data_b791df9f6e780c99b90d4f8f0912806d
#
_entry.id   b791df9f6e780c99b90d4f8f0912806d
#
_cell.length_a   1.000
_cell.length_b   1.000
_cell.length_c   1.000
_cell.angle_alpha   90.00
_cell.angle_beta   90.00
_cell.angle_gamma   90.00
#
_symmetry.space_group_name_H-M   'P 1'
#
loop_
_entity.id
_entity.type
_entity.pdbx_description
1 polymer ?
#
loop_
_entity_poly.entity_id
_entity_poly.type
_entity_poly.pdbx_seq_one_letter_code
_entity_poly.pdbx_strand_id
1 'polypeptide(L)'
;MTTYFEKLTAGITSFSDFICGYPMFLLLIGGGLILFCYSGGVSIRRIGHSMKALTHSGSHGEGQISSFQALMSAIASTVGMGNIAGVAIAITVGGPGAIFWMWVSAIVGMSTKFFEGALAIMYKGHDSAGQPQGGVMYILEEGLGKRWRPLAIFFAIVGLIGTLCVMQANQLVESVTTVFTTPMGIENTLGLRFIMGVIIASIVGCVVIGGIQRISVISSKIVPTMVGCYMLLVFAIILLNLDKIPGVFASIFHSAFSFEAGLGGFIGTALTGARRAAYVNEAGVGTASMMHGASR
;
A
#
# COMPACT_ATOMS: atom_id res chain seq x y z
N MET A 1 16.00 20.36 26.99
CA MET A 1 16.02 19.30 25.96
C MET A 1 14.64 19.01 25.39
N THR A 2 13.60 18.88 26.22
CA THR A 2 12.20 18.66 25.82
C THR A 2 11.68 19.66 24.78
N THR A 3 11.90 20.94 24.99
CA THR A 3 11.41 22.02 24.09
C THR A 3 12.02 21.99 22.67
N TYR A 4 13.27 21.55 22.53
CA TYR A 4 13.90 21.39 21.20
C TYR A 4 13.34 20.19 20.45
N PHE A 5 13.10 19.06 21.15
CA PHE A 5 12.47 17.88 20.57
C PHE A 5 11.04 18.15 20.14
N GLU A 6 10.27 18.90 20.93
CA GLU A 6 8.90 19.31 20.60
C GLU A 6 8.85 20.20 19.35
N LYS A 7 9.75 21.19 19.26
CA LYS A 7 9.85 22.05 18.07
C LYS A 7 10.25 21.29 16.82
N LEU A 8 11.21 20.35 16.94
CA LEU A 8 11.65 19.51 15.83
C LEU A 8 10.50 18.60 15.36
N THR A 9 9.83 17.95 16.30
CA THR A 9 8.67 17.09 16.00
C THR A 9 7.55 17.90 15.34
N ALA A 10 7.22 19.07 15.87
CA ALA A 10 6.22 19.95 15.28
C ALA A 10 6.58 20.39 13.85
N GLY A 11 7.86 20.72 13.62
CA GLY A 11 8.36 21.07 12.28
C GLY A 11 8.25 19.91 11.29
N ILE A 12 8.67 18.70 11.68
CA ILE A 12 8.57 17.49 10.87
C ILE A 12 7.09 17.16 10.58
N THR A 13 6.22 17.25 11.57
CA THR A 13 4.79 17.00 11.41
C THR A 13 4.16 17.99 10.45
N SER A 14 4.42 19.31 10.61
CA SER A 14 3.90 20.34 9.71
C SER A 14 4.38 20.14 8.27
N PHE A 15 5.64 19.79 8.08
CA PHE A 15 6.20 19.50 6.76
C PHE A 15 5.57 18.24 6.14
N SER A 16 5.41 17.19 6.94
CA SER A 16 4.72 15.97 6.52
C SER A 16 3.27 16.25 6.12
N ASP A 17 2.54 17.00 6.94
CA ASP A 17 1.15 17.37 6.66
C ASP A 17 1.00 18.23 5.41
N PHE A 18 1.94 19.13 5.15
CA PHE A 18 1.97 19.90 3.92
C PHE A 18 2.18 19.02 2.70
N ILE A 19 3.22 18.17 2.69
CA ILE A 19 3.52 17.29 1.53
C ILE A 19 2.42 16.28 1.32
N CYS A 20 1.96 15.61 2.39
CA CYS A 20 0.89 14.62 2.34
C CYS A 20 -0.51 15.24 2.17
N GLY A 21 -0.63 16.55 2.13
CA GLY A 21 -1.85 17.28 1.88
C GLY A 21 -2.18 17.43 0.39
N TYR A 22 -2.41 18.67 -0.01
CA TYR A 22 -2.77 19.04 -1.40
C TYR A 22 -1.74 18.58 -2.45
N PRO A 23 -0.41 18.72 -2.25
CA PRO A 23 0.55 18.28 -3.25
C PRO A 23 0.43 16.79 -3.58
N MET A 24 0.37 15.94 -2.56
CA MET A 24 0.20 14.50 -2.76
C MET A 24 -1.15 14.17 -3.40
N PHE A 25 -2.23 14.82 -2.98
CA PHE A 25 -3.55 14.65 -3.57
C PHE A 25 -3.55 14.96 -5.07
N LEU A 26 -3.00 16.11 -5.47
CA LEU A 26 -2.93 16.54 -6.86
C LEU A 26 -2.06 15.58 -7.71
N LEU A 27 -0.93 15.13 -7.17
CA LEU A 27 -0.05 14.19 -7.88
C LEU A 27 -0.70 12.82 -8.05
N LEU A 28 -1.31 12.26 -7.02
CA LEU A 28 -1.88 10.92 -7.08
C LEU A 28 -3.20 10.88 -7.86
N ILE A 29 -4.12 11.79 -7.56
CA ILE A 29 -5.42 11.82 -8.24
C ILE A 29 -5.28 12.48 -9.62
N GLY A 30 -4.64 13.63 -9.71
CA GLY A 30 -4.44 14.33 -10.98
C GLY A 30 -3.55 13.54 -11.94
N GLY A 31 -2.38 13.10 -11.48
CA GLY A 31 -1.47 12.26 -12.27
C GLY A 31 -2.09 10.93 -12.68
N GLY A 32 -2.74 10.25 -11.74
CA GLY A 32 -3.44 9.00 -12.04
C GLY A 32 -4.61 9.18 -13.01
N LEU A 33 -5.36 10.29 -12.92
CA LEU A 33 -6.43 10.61 -13.86
C LEU A 33 -5.88 10.89 -15.27
N ILE A 34 -4.78 11.61 -15.38
CA ILE A 34 -4.08 11.84 -16.65
C ILE A 34 -3.68 10.48 -17.26
N LEU A 35 -3.05 9.61 -16.49
CA LEU A 35 -2.68 8.27 -16.96
C LEU A 35 -3.89 7.40 -17.32
N PHE A 36 -4.98 7.51 -16.57
CA PHE A 36 -6.22 6.82 -16.85
C PHE A 36 -6.82 7.27 -18.20
N CYS A 37 -6.92 8.59 -18.43
CA CYS A 37 -7.42 9.16 -19.67
C CYS A 37 -6.47 8.85 -20.85
N TYR A 38 -5.16 9.02 -20.66
CA TYR A 38 -4.15 8.74 -21.68
C TYR A 38 -4.20 7.28 -22.15
N SER A 39 -4.40 6.34 -21.25
CA SER A 39 -4.49 4.90 -21.58
C SER A 39 -5.86 4.48 -22.11
N GLY A 40 -6.85 5.38 -22.16
CA GLY A 40 -8.23 5.02 -22.50
C GLY A 40 -8.84 4.02 -21.52
N GLY A 41 -8.47 4.08 -20.23
CA GLY A 41 -8.97 3.19 -19.19
C GLY A 41 -8.51 1.73 -19.34
N VAL A 42 -7.31 1.48 -19.88
CA VAL A 42 -6.77 0.14 -20.16
C VAL A 42 -6.80 -0.78 -18.95
N SER A 43 -6.56 -0.24 -17.77
CA SER A 43 -6.57 -0.98 -16.49
C SER A 43 -7.93 -1.62 -16.20
N ILE A 44 -9.03 -0.98 -16.58
CA ILE A 44 -10.39 -1.53 -16.43
C ILE A 44 -10.75 -2.41 -17.62
N ARG A 45 -10.51 -1.93 -18.85
CA ARG A 45 -10.91 -2.64 -20.08
C ARG A 45 -10.25 -4.00 -20.23
N ARG A 46 -9.03 -4.18 -19.69
CA ARG A 46 -8.28 -5.43 -19.84
C ARG A 46 -8.21 -6.28 -18.58
N ILE A 47 -9.05 -6.03 -17.56
CA ILE A 47 -9.10 -6.86 -16.34
C ILE A 47 -9.29 -8.34 -16.67
N GLY A 48 -10.23 -8.68 -17.56
CA GLY A 48 -10.47 -10.08 -17.95
C GLY A 48 -9.26 -10.74 -18.62
N HIS A 49 -8.50 -9.97 -19.41
CA HIS A 49 -7.28 -10.45 -20.04
C HIS A 49 -6.15 -10.68 -19.00
N SER A 50 -6.02 -9.75 -18.05
CA SER A 50 -5.05 -9.86 -16.96
C SER A 50 -5.33 -11.07 -16.07
N MET A 51 -6.59 -11.35 -15.75
CA MET A 51 -6.99 -12.55 -14.99
C MET A 51 -6.64 -13.85 -15.73
N LYS A 52 -6.85 -13.90 -17.04
CA LYS A 52 -6.42 -15.04 -17.87
C LYS A 52 -4.90 -15.20 -17.89
N ALA A 53 -4.16 -14.10 -17.99
CA ALA A 53 -2.68 -14.14 -17.98
C ALA A 53 -2.11 -14.70 -16.67
N LEU A 54 -2.77 -14.50 -15.53
CA LEU A 54 -2.36 -15.06 -14.24
C LEU A 54 -2.48 -16.58 -14.18
N THR A 55 -3.45 -17.15 -14.90
CA THR A 55 -3.67 -18.61 -14.93
C THR A 55 -2.75 -19.31 -15.93
N HIS A 56 -2.23 -18.57 -16.93
CA HIS A 56 -1.31 -19.10 -17.93
C HIS A 56 0.11 -18.62 -17.60
N SER A 57 0.74 -19.25 -16.63
CA SER A 57 2.15 -18.98 -16.28
C SER A 57 3.08 -19.48 -17.39
N GLY A 58 3.23 -18.69 -18.45
CA GLY A 58 4.29 -18.88 -19.41
C GLY A 58 5.63 -18.62 -18.74
N SER A 59 6.49 -19.62 -18.67
CA SER A 59 7.83 -19.55 -18.05
C SER A 59 8.87 -18.87 -18.94
N HIS A 60 8.48 -17.98 -19.84
CA HIS A 60 9.34 -17.36 -20.82
C HIS A 60 9.70 -15.92 -20.42
N GLY A 61 10.79 -15.74 -19.69
CA GLY A 61 11.31 -14.41 -19.36
C GLY A 61 12.50 -14.49 -18.42
N GLU A 62 13.36 -13.50 -18.48
CA GLU A 62 14.46 -13.32 -17.53
C GLU A 62 13.92 -12.71 -16.24
N GLY A 63 13.96 -13.47 -15.14
CA GLY A 63 13.54 -13.01 -13.83
C GLY A 63 13.73 -14.08 -12.76
N GLN A 64 13.80 -13.64 -11.50
CA GLN A 64 14.05 -14.52 -10.34
C GLN A 64 12.81 -15.24 -9.83
N ILE A 65 11.63 -14.65 -10.06
CA ILE A 65 10.36 -15.12 -9.50
C ILE A 65 9.29 -15.20 -10.60
N SER A 66 8.28 -16.06 -10.40
CA SER A 66 7.16 -16.15 -11.35
C SER A 66 6.22 -14.93 -11.24
N SER A 67 5.44 -14.66 -12.30
CA SER A 67 4.46 -13.57 -12.31
C SER A 67 3.45 -13.68 -11.16
N PHE A 68 3.01 -14.91 -10.82
CA PHE A 68 2.15 -15.15 -9.67
C PHE A 68 2.85 -14.81 -8.34
N GLN A 69 4.10 -15.22 -8.17
CA GLN A 69 4.88 -14.88 -6.98
C GLN A 69 5.12 -13.37 -6.86
N ALA A 70 5.39 -12.68 -7.97
CA ALA A 70 5.52 -11.23 -8.00
C ALA A 70 4.23 -10.54 -7.58
N LEU A 71 3.08 -10.98 -8.10
CA LEU A 71 1.77 -10.46 -7.71
C LEU A 71 1.49 -10.72 -6.23
N MET A 72 1.70 -11.94 -5.74
CA MET A 72 1.46 -12.25 -4.33
C MET A 72 2.39 -11.46 -3.40
N SER A 73 3.63 -11.22 -3.78
CA SER A 73 4.57 -10.39 -3.03
C SER A 73 4.15 -8.92 -3.04
N ALA A 74 3.67 -8.41 -4.17
CA ALA A 74 3.12 -7.05 -4.26
C ALA A 74 1.84 -6.90 -3.42
N ILE A 75 0.96 -7.91 -3.40
CA ILE A 75 -0.22 -7.93 -2.53
C ILE A 75 0.20 -8.00 -1.06
N ALA A 76 1.21 -8.80 -0.72
CA ALA A 76 1.71 -8.91 0.65
C ALA A 76 2.23 -7.58 1.20
N SER A 77 2.87 -6.76 0.35
CA SER A 77 3.33 -5.42 0.76
C SER A 77 2.18 -4.43 0.92
N THR A 78 1.13 -4.58 0.12
CA THR A 78 0.02 -3.62 0.04
C THR A 78 -1.11 -3.95 1.02
N VAL A 79 -1.47 -5.25 1.17
CA VAL A 79 -2.55 -5.69 2.07
C VAL A 79 -2.01 -5.91 3.48
N GLY A 80 -2.25 -4.96 4.34
CA GLY A 80 -1.78 -4.96 5.72
C GLY A 80 -2.70 -4.18 6.65
N MET A 81 -2.16 -3.74 7.77
CA MET A 81 -2.89 -2.94 8.76
C MET A 81 -3.48 -1.64 8.18
N GLY A 82 -2.85 -1.07 7.15
CA GLY A 82 -3.37 0.10 6.44
C GLY A 82 -4.77 -0.11 5.87
N ASN A 83 -5.08 -1.33 5.41
CA ASN A 83 -6.36 -1.67 4.80
C ASN A 83 -7.48 -1.85 5.83
N ILE A 84 -7.15 -2.12 7.08
CA ILE A 84 -8.10 -2.29 8.18
C ILE A 84 -8.15 -1.01 9.03
N ALA A 85 -7.07 -0.69 9.70
CA ALA A 85 -6.98 0.48 10.58
C ALA A 85 -7.07 1.80 9.78
N GLY A 86 -6.45 1.87 8.60
CA GLY A 86 -6.50 3.05 7.74
C GLY A 86 -7.90 3.39 7.27
N VAL A 87 -8.73 2.39 6.94
CA VAL A 87 -10.13 2.59 6.57
C VAL A 87 -10.95 3.03 7.77
N ALA A 88 -10.76 2.41 8.93
CA ALA A 88 -11.43 2.81 10.17
C ALA A 88 -11.09 4.27 10.53
N ILE A 89 -9.83 4.67 10.43
CA ILE A 89 -9.42 6.07 10.66
C ILE A 89 -10.01 7.01 9.60
N ALA A 90 -10.11 6.58 8.34
CA ALA A 90 -10.75 7.39 7.30
C ALA A 90 -12.21 7.70 7.67
N ILE A 91 -12.96 6.71 8.16
CA ILE A 91 -14.35 6.89 8.58
C ILE A 91 -14.46 7.78 9.82
N THR A 92 -13.58 7.61 10.79
CA THR A 92 -13.64 8.41 12.04
C THR A 92 -13.25 9.86 11.83
N VAL A 93 -12.31 10.15 10.93
CA VAL A 93 -11.81 11.52 10.68
C VAL A 93 -12.58 12.21 9.57
N GLY A 94 -12.88 11.50 8.48
CA GLY A 94 -13.50 12.07 7.28
C GLY A 94 -14.99 11.70 7.10
N GLY A 95 -15.55 10.94 8.04
CA GLY A 95 -16.91 10.44 7.93
C GLY A 95 -17.09 9.33 6.88
N PRO A 96 -18.31 8.80 6.72
CA PRO A 96 -18.60 7.75 5.74
C PRO A 96 -18.24 8.13 4.30
N GLY A 97 -18.34 9.41 3.95
CA GLY A 97 -18.00 9.92 2.61
C GLY A 97 -16.55 9.72 2.19
N ALA A 98 -15.63 9.58 3.14
CA ALA A 98 -14.23 9.28 2.84
C ALA A 98 -14.09 7.95 2.07
N ILE A 99 -14.97 6.96 2.33
CA ILE A 99 -15.00 5.67 1.61
C ILE A 99 -15.24 5.87 0.11
N PHE A 100 -16.18 6.72 -0.26
CA PHE A 100 -16.45 7.05 -1.66
C PHE A 100 -15.21 7.58 -2.36
N TRP A 101 -14.51 8.52 -1.72
CA TRP A 101 -13.29 9.10 -2.28
C TRP A 101 -12.11 8.12 -2.28
N MET A 102 -12.08 7.16 -1.36
CA MET A 102 -11.15 6.03 -1.42
C MET A 102 -11.41 5.16 -2.65
N TRP A 103 -12.67 4.87 -3.00
CA TRP A 103 -13.00 4.12 -4.21
C TRP A 103 -12.59 4.86 -5.47
N VAL A 104 -12.88 6.16 -5.57
CA VAL A 104 -12.45 6.99 -6.71
C VAL A 104 -10.93 6.96 -6.84
N SER A 105 -10.22 7.14 -5.74
CA SER A 105 -8.75 7.08 -5.70
C SER A 105 -8.22 5.71 -6.10
N ALA A 106 -8.89 4.62 -5.70
CA ALA A 106 -8.49 3.27 -6.09
C ALA A 106 -8.65 3.03 -7.60
N ILE A 107 -9.76 3.46 -8.20
CA ILE A 107 -10.01 3.35 -9.65
C ILE A 107 -8.93 4.10 -10.44
N VAL A 108 -8.63 5.33 -10.03
CA VAL A 108 -7.59 6.15 -10.64
C VAL A 108 -6.20 5.53 -10.42
N GLY A 109 -5.96 5.05 -9.21
CA GLY A 109 -4.71 4.39 -8.79
C GLY A 109 -4.40 3.10 -9.56
N MET A 110 -5.43 2.39 -10.08
CA MET A 110 -5.21 1.22 -10.95
C MET A 110 -4.38 1.56 -12.19
N SER A 111 -4.58 2.73 -12.79
CA SER A 111 -3.79 3.17 -13.94
C SER A 111 -2.36 3.50 -13.55
N THR A 112 -2.16 4.17 -12.42
CA THR A 112 -0.82 4.43 -11.89
C THR A 112 -0.06 3.13 -11.65
N LYS A 113 -0.70 2.13 -11.00
CA LYS A 113 -0.10 0.81 -10.78
C LYS A 113 0.19 0.06 -12.08
N PHE A 114 -0.67 0.17 -13.08
CA PHE A 114 -0.43 -0.44 -14.38
C PHE A 114 0.84 0.12 -15.04
N PHE A 115 0.99 1.44 -15.09
CA PHE A 115 2.19 2.07 -15.65
C PHE A 115 3.43 1.80 -14.81
N GLU A 116 3.33 1.82 -13.48
CA GLU A 116 4.41 1.46 -12.57
C GLU A 116 4.94 0.06 -12.83
N GLY A 117 4.05 -0.93 -12.96
CA GLY A 117 4.42 -2.31 -13.28
C GLY A 117 4.97 -2.47 -14.70
N ALA A 118 4.36 -1.84 -15.69
CA ALA A 118 4.82 -1.88 -17.08
C ALA A 118 6.22 -1.29 -17.24
N LEU A 119 6.45 -0.11 -16.67
CA LEU A 119 7.77 0.55 -16.71
C LEU A 119 8.84 -0.25 -15.98
N ALA A 120 8.48 -0.90 -14.85
CA ALA A 120 9.41 -1.74 -14.11
C ALA A 120 9.88 -2.97 -14.90
N ILE A 121 9.04 -3.50 -15.79
CA ILE A 121 9.39 -4.61 -16.68
C ILE A 121 10.19 -4.10 -17.90
N MET A 122 9.80 -2.95 -18.45
CA MET A 122 10.45 -2.37 -19.64
C MET A 122 11.89 -1.88 -19.36
N TYR A 123 12.13 -1.34 -18.17
CA TYR A 123 13.39 -0.74 -17.75
C TYR A 123 14.01 -1.52 -16.60
N LYS A 124 14.25 -2.82 -16.82
CA LYS A 124 14.99 -3.64 -15.85
C LYS A 124 16.46 -3.27 -15.88
N GLY A 125 17.07 -3.21 -14.71
CA GLY A 125 18.50 -3.17 -14.54
C GLY A 125 19.04 -4.51 -14.02
N HIS A 126 20.30 -4.53 -13.62
CA HIS A 126 20.95 -5.69 -13.03
C HIS A 126 21.65 -5.28 -11.73
N ASP A 127 21.63 -6.19 -10.76
CA ASP A 127 22.40 -5.99 -9.54
C ASP A 127 23.90 -6.31 -9.75
N SER A 128 24.71 -6.19 -8.69
CA SER A 128 26.13 -6.51 -8.71
C SER A 128 26.44 -7.99 -9.02
N ALA A 129 25.46 -8.87 -8.88
CA ALA A 129 25.54 -10.29 -9.20
C ALA A 129 25.00 -10.61 -10.61
N GLY A 130 24.64 -9.60 -11.41
CA GLY A 130 24.07 -9.77 -12.74
C GLY A 130 22.62 -10.24 -12.76
N GLN A 131 21.92 -10.23 -11.62
CA GLN A 131 20.53 -10.66 -11.56
C GLN A 131 19.59 -9.52 -12.00
N PRO A 132 18.54 -9.83 -12.80
CA PRO A 132 17.55 -8.82 -13.19
C PRO A 132 16.85 -8.21 -11.96
N GLN A 133 16.83 -6.88 -11.92
CA GLN A 133 16.21 -6.09 -10.87
C GLN A 133 15.30 -5.03 -11.49
N GLY A 134 14.25 -4.68 -10.78
CA GLY A 134 13.40 -3.56 -11.15
C GLY A 134 13.27 -2.57 -10.00
N GLY A 135 12.52 -1.52 -10.26
CA GLY A 135 12.25 -0.49 -9.28
C GLY A 135 12.35 0.89 -9.91
N VAL A 136 11.84 1.88 -9.19
CA VAL A 136 11.86 3.28 -9.64
C VAL A 136 13.28 3.75 -9.96
N MET A 137 14.28 3.27 -9.22
CA MET A 137 15.68 3.62 -9.44
C MET A 137 16.13 3.24 -10.84
N TYR A 138 15.83 2.01 -11.27
CA TYR A 138 16.17 1.51 -12.61
C TYR A 138 15.33 2.19 -13.70
N ILE A 139 14.04 2.45 -13.45
CA ILE A 139 13.19 3.20 -14.38
C ILE A 139 13.78 4.59 -14.66
N LEU A 140 14.31 5.27 -13.63
CA LEU A 140 14.92 6.59 -13.77
C LEU A 140 16.27 6.51 -14.51
N GLU A 141 17.11 5.53 -14.19
CA GLU A 141 18.47 5.42 -14.77
C GLU A 141 18.46 4.85 -16.17
N GLU A 142 17.71 3.78 -16.43
CA GLU A 142 17.62 3.12 -17.73
C GLU A 142 16.62 3.81 -18.69
N GLY A 143 15.53 4.37 -18.15
CA GLY A 143 14.49 5.02 -18.94
C GLY A 143 14.79 6.47 -19.28
N LEU A 144 15.31 7.26 -18.33
CA LEU A 144 15.59 8.68 -18.52
C LEU A 144 17.08 8.98 -18.70
N GLY A 145 17.94 7.99 -18.45
CA GLY A 145 19.39 8.08 -18.63
C GLY A 145 20.15 8.48 -17.36
N LYS A 146 21.47 8.29 -17.39
CA LYS A 146 22.39 8.44 -16.25
C LYS A 146 22.36 9.83 -15.58
N ARG A 147 21.87 10.86 -16.27
CA ARG A 147 21.71 12.21 -15.70
C ARG A 147 20.72 12.22 -14.52
N TRP A 148 19.77 11.29 -14.49
CA TRP A 148 18.74 11.18 -13.44
C TRP A 148 19.15 10.30 -12.25
N ARG A 149 20.38 9.78 -12.27
CA ARG A 149 20.93 8.97 -11.16
C ARG A 149 20.84 9.62 -9.78
N PRO A 150 21.06 10.97 -9.61
CA PRO A 150 20.88 11.59 -8.29
C PRO A 150 19.46 11.42 -7.74
N LEU A 151 18.43 11.50 -8.60
CA LEU A 151 17.04 11.28 -8.21
C LEU A 151 16.77 9.81 -7.87
N ALA A 152 17.40 8.88 -8.60
CA ALA A 152 17.33 7.45 -8.30
C ALA A 152 17.93 7.12 -6.92
N ILE A 153 19.08 7.72 -6.58
CA ILE A 153 19.73 7.58 -5.27
C ILE A 153 18.84 8.21 -4.17
N PHE A 154 18.31 9.40 -4.40
CA PHE A 154 17.40 10.06 -3.47
C PHE A 154 16.17 9.18 -3.18
N PHE A 155 15.55 8.63 -4.22
CA PHE A 155 14.42 7.70 -4.06
C PHE A 155 14.82 6.46 -3.25
N ALA A 156 15.99 5.87 -3.53
CA ALA A 156 16.46 4.69 -2.80
C ALA A 156 16.65 4.96 -1.31
N ILE A 157 17.23 6.11 -0.94
CA ILE A 157 17.43 6.50 0.46
C ILE A 157 16.09 6.75 1.17
N VAL A 158 15.22 7.55 0.55
CA VAL A 158 13.89 7.87 1.12
C VAL A 158 13.03 6.61 1.19
N GLY A 159 13.08 5.77 0.14
CA GLY A 159 12.39 4.49 0.10
C GLY A 159 12.84 3.54 1.19
N LEU A 160 14.15 3.44 1.45
CA LEU A 160 14.68 2.61 2.53
C LEU A 160 14.14 3.04 3.90
N ILE A 161 14.09 4.36 4.15
CA ILE A 161 13.56 4.90 5.41
C ILE A 161 12.03 4.70 5.48
N GLY A 162 11.33 4.99 4.38
CA GLY A 162 9.86 4.91 4.31
C GLY A 162 9.29 3.50 4.38
N THR A 163 10.08 2.49 3.99
CA THR A 163 9.66 1.08 4.04
C THR A 163 10.06 0.36 5.34
N LEU A 164 10.61 1.09 6.32
CA LEU A 164 10.80 0.54 7.67
C LEU A 164 9.45 0.15 8.25
N CYS A 165 9.23 -1.14 8.49
CA CYS A 165 7.96 -1.70 8.94
C CYS A 165 7.63 -1.42 10.43
N VAL A 166 8.06 -0.27 10.96
CA VAL A 166 7.87 0.11 12.37
C VAL A 166 6.40 0.18 12.74
N MET A 167 5.60 0.79 11.87
CA MET A 167 4.16 0.95 12.12
C MET A 167 3.44 -0.40 12.11
N GLN A 168 3.76 -1.26 11.17
CA GLN A 168 3.18 -2.60 11.04
C GLN A 168 3.52 -3.48 12.24
N ALA A 169 4.79 -3.46 12.66
CA ALA A 169 5.23 -4.20 13.84
C ALA A 169 4.53 -3.71 15.13
N ASN A 170 4.44 -2.39 15.32
CA ASN A 170 3.76 -1.80 16.46
C ASN A 170 2.25 -2.16 16.48
N GLN A 171 1.56 -2.07 15.36
CA GLN A 171 0.15 -2.42 15.23
C GLN A 171 -0.09 -3.92 15.46
N LEU A 172 0.82 -4.78 14.99
CA LEU A 172 0.74 -6.22 15.27
C LEU A 172 0.86 -6.50 16.78
N VAL A 173 1.85 -5.90 17.44
CA VAL A 173 2.02 -6.03 18.89
C VAL A 173 0.78 -5.52 19.63
N GLU A 174 0.25 -4.35 19.26
CA GLU A 174 -0.96 -3.78 19.86
C GLU A 174 -2.17 -4.69 19.68
N SER A 175 -2.36 -5.24 18.48
CA SER A 175 -3.47 -6.17 18.20
C SER A 175 -3.37 -7.44 19.03
N VAL A 176 -2.18 -8.03 19.15
CA VAL A 176 -1.96 -9.24 19.96
C VAL A 176 -2.16 -8.94 21.45
N THR A 177 -1.66 -7.80 21.94
CA THR A 177 -1.85 -7.41 23.34
C THR A 177 -3.32 -7.18 23.67
N THR A 178 -4.04 -6.47 22.82
CA THR A 178 -5.46 -6.14 23.08
C THR A 178 -6.36 -7.38 22.99
N VAL A 179 -6.10 -8.27 22.02
CA VAL A 179 -7.01 -9.40 21.76
C VAL A 179 -6.69 -10.61 22.64
N PHE A 180 -5.42 -10.84 22.95
CA PHE A 180 -5.02 -12.07 23.65
C PHE A 180 -4.50 -11.80 25.06
N THR A 181 -3.53 -10.90 25.26
CA THR A 181 -2.86 -10.79 26.56
C THR A 181 -3.67 -9.99 27.58
N THR A 182 -4.32 -8.92 27.17
CA THR A 182 -5.18 -8.12 28.08
C THR A 182 -6.36 -8.92 28.65
N PRO A 183 -7.11 -9.71 27.86
CA PRO A 183 -8.17 -10.58 28.42
C PRO A 183 -7.65 -11.68 29.35
N MET A 184 -6.37 -12.08 29.21
CA MET A 184 -5.72 -13.05 30.10
C MET A 184 -5.18 -12.41 31.39
N GLY A 185 -5.39 -11.11 31.60
CA GLY A 185 -4.89 -10.40 32.76
C GLY A 185 -3.39 -10.06 32.71
N ILE A 186 -2.75 -10.21 31.54
CA ILE A 186 -1.33 -9.88 31.36
C ILE A 186 -1.24 -8.40 31.01
N GLU A 187 -0.58 -7.62 31.88
CA GLU A 187 -0.39 -6.20 31.66
C GLU A 187 0.51 -5.92 30.44
N ASN A 188 0.12 -4.89 29.67
CA ASN A 188 0.88 -4.43 28.51
C ASN A 188 2.13 -3.65 28.94
N THR A 189 3.16 -4.38 29.38
CA THR A 189 4.43 -3.82 29.83
C THR A 189 5.42 -3.63 28.68
N LEU A 190 6.39 -2.75 28.86
CA LEU A 190 7.49 -2.57 27.90
C LEU A 190 8.25 -3.89 27.65
N GLY A 191 8.42 -4.71 28.70
CA GLY A 191 9.07 -6.02 28.60
C GLY A 191 8.31 -6.99 27.68
N LEU A 192 6.97 -7.05 27.81
CA LEU A 192 6.14 -7.86 26.93
C LEU A 192 6.25 -7.40 25.46
N ARG A 193 6.17 -6.09 25.21
CA ARG A 193 6.33 -5.53 23.86
C ARG A 193 7.70 -5.83 23.27
N PHE A 194 8.76 -5.77 24.08
CA PHE A 194 10.11 -6.10 23.65
C PHE A 194 10.24 -7.58 23.26
N ILE A 195 9.73 -8.50 24.07
CA ILE A 195 9.75 -9.95 23.77
C ILE A 195 9.01 -10.23 22.47
N MET A 196 7.81 -9.65 22.30
CA MET A 196 7.04 -9.81 21.06
C MET A 196 7.78 -9.23 19.85
N GLY A 197 8.42 -8.09 20.01
CA GLY A 197 9.26 -7.49 18.98
C GLY A 197 10.42 -8.41 18.56
N VAL A 198 11.10 -9.04 19.51
CA VAL A 198 12.17 -10.02 19.23
C VAL A 198 11.64 -11.23 18.49
N ILE A 199 10.47 -11.76 18.88
CA ILE A 199 9.85 -12.90 18.19
C ILE A 199 9.51 -12.53 16.73
N ILE A 200 8.87 -11.38 16.51
CA ILE A 200 8.53 -10.88 15.18
C ILE A 200 9.81 -10.70 14.35
N ALA A 201 10.82 -10.04 14.90
CA ALA A 201 12.09 -9.80 14.21
C ALA A 201 12.79 -11.11 13.83
N SER A 202 12.74 -12.11 14.71
CA SER A 202 13.31 -13.44 14.44
C SER A 202 12.60 -14.16 13.29
N ILE A 203 11.27 -14.16 13.30
CA ILE A 203 10.46 -14.78 12.22
C ILE A 203 10.72 -14.08 10.89
N VAL A 204 10.65 -12.75 10.86
CA VAL A 204 10.89 -11.95 9.66
C VAL A 204 12.34 -12.12 9.18
N GLY A 205 13.32 -12.09 10.08
CA GLY A 205 14.73 -12.31 9.76
C GLY A 205 14.98 -13.66 9.09
N CYS A 206 14.38 -14.73 9.61
CA CYS A 206 14.46 -16.07 9.01
C CYS A 206 13.92 -16.10 7.56
N VAL A 207 12.93 -15.26 7.23
CA VAL A 207 12.38 -15.19 5.87
C VAL A 207 13.27 -14.33 4.97
N VAL A 208 13.65 -13.13 5.45
CA VAL A 208 14.36 -12.12 4.65
C VAL A 208 15.77 -12.54 4.27
N ILE A 209 16.48 -13.27 5.14
CA ILE A 209 17.83 -13.80 4.87
C ILE A 209 17.86 -14.68 3.60
N GLY A 210 16.76 -15.30 3.22
CA GLY A 210 16.64 -16.08 1.99
C GLY A 210 16.42 -15.27 0.71
N GLY A 211 16.42 -13.94 0.79
CA GLY A 211 16.27 -13.02 -0.33
C GLY A 211 14.88 -13.04 -0.98
N ILE A 212 14.77 -12.37 -2.13
CA ILE A 212 13.49 -12.15 -2.83
C ILE A 212 12.79 -13.46 -3.21
N GLN A 213 13.54 -14.49 -3.52
CA GLN A 213 12.98 -15.80 -3.89
C GLN A 213 12.25 -16.43 -2.71
N ARG A 214 12.86 -16.45 -1.52
CA ARG A 214 12.25 -17.01 -0.31
C ARG A 214 11.04 -16.19 0.15
N ILE A 215 11.16 -14.87 0.13
CA ILE A 215 10.04 -13.95 0.42
C ILE A 215 8.86 -14.27 -0.49
N SER A 216 9.10 -14.38 -1.79
CA SER A 216 8.05 -14.61 -2.79
C SER A 216 7.38 -15.99 -2.66
N VAL A 217 8.15 -17.03 -2.35
CA VAL A 217 7.61 -18.38 -2.09
C VAL A 217 6.70 -18.38 -0.85
N ILE A 218 7.11 -17.72 0.22
CA ILE A 218 6.33 -17.65 1.46
C ILE A 218 5.09 -16.79 1.25
N SER A 219 5.22 -15.63 0.62
CA SER A 219 4.10 -14.75 0.28
C SER A 219 3.06 -15.44 -0.60
N SER A 220 3.50 -16.22 -1.60
CA SER A 220 2.58 -16.93 -2.49
C SER A 220 1.74 -18.02 -1.80
N LYS A 221 2.13 -18.44 -0.61
CA LYS A 221 1.36 -19.39 0.22
C LYS A 221 0.48 -18.70 1.26
N ILE A 222 1.05 -17.70 1.95
CA ILE A 222 0.36 -17.02 3.07
C ILE A 222 -0.72 -16.07 2.56
N VAL A 223 -0.43 -15.28 1.51
CA VAL A 223 -1.33 -14.22 1.05
C VAL A 223 -2.69 -14.75 0.58
N PRO A 224 -2.77 -15.79 -0.27
CA PRO A 224 -4.08 -16.32 -0.68
C PRO A 224 -4.92 -16.80 0.52
N THR A 225 -4.29 -17.47 1.49
CA THR A 225 -4.97 -17.94 2.71
C THR A 225 -5.46 -16.77 3.55
N MET A 226 -4.60 -15.78 3.79
CA MET A 226 -4.94 -14.57 4.55
C MET A 226 -6.11 -13.81 3.91
N VAL A 227 -6.02 -13.55 2.60
CA VAL A 227 -7.08 -12.85 1.85
C VAL A 227 -8.36 -13.67 1.85
N GLY A 228 -8.28 -14.98 1.66
CA GLY A 228 -9.43 -15.89 1.71
C GLY A 228 -10.16 -15.83 3.06
N CYS A 229 -9.44 -15.98 4.16
CA CYS A 229 -10.01 -15.88 5.51
C CYS A 229 -10.63 -14.50 5.76
N TYR A 230 -9.94 -13.42 5.37
CA TYR A 230 -10.45 -12.06 5.51
C TYR A 230 -11.75 -11.86 4.73
N MET A 231 -11.79 -12.29 3.47
CA MET A 231 -12.99 -12.19 2.63
C MET A 231 -14.16 -12.99 3.20
N LEU A 232 -13.91 -14.20 3.71
CA LEU A 232 -14.95 -15.00 4.35
C LEU A 232 -15.54 -14.29 5.57
N LEU A 233 -14.71 -13.69 6.42
CA LEU A 233 -15.17 -12.91 7.58
C LEU A 233 -15.97 -11.68 7.15
N VAL A 234 -15.51 -10.95 6.15
CA VAL A 234 -16.23 -9.77 5.62
C VAL A 234 -17.58 -10.18 5.04
N PHE A 235 -17.63 -11.24 4.23
CA PHE A 235 -18.89 -11.76 3.68
C PHE A 235 -19.85 -12.20 4.78
N ALA A 236 -19.37 -12.88 5.82
CA ALA A 236 -20.20 -13.27 6.96
C ALA A 236 -20.80 -12.03 7.65
N ILE A 237 -20.00 -10.99 7.90
CA ILE A 237 -20.50 -9.74 8.51
C ILE A 237 -21.55 -9.08 7.61
N ILE A 238 -21.32 -9.03 6.30
CA ILE A 238 -22.27 -8.46 5.32
C ILE A 238 -23.60 -9.26 5.35
N LEU A 239 -23.51 -10.58 5.29
CA LEU A 239 -24.70 -11.44 5.30
C LEU A 239 -25.51 -11.31 6.58
N LEU A 240 -24.86 -11.12 7.73
CA LEU A 240 -25.52 -10.93 9.02
C LEU A 240 -26.16 -9.53 9.18
N ASN A 241 -25.85 -8.58 8.27
CA ASN A 241 -26.33 -7.19 8.34
C ASN A 241 -26.90 -6.71 7.00
N LEU A 242 -27.54 -7.59 6.23
CA LEU A 242 -28.10 -7.26 4.91
C LEU A 242 -29.13 -6.13 4.98
N ASP A 243 -29.88 -6.04 6.04
CA ASP A 243 -30.86 -5.00 6.32
C ASP A 243 -30.25 -3.60 6.40
N LYS A 244 -29.01 -3.49 6.85
CA LYS A 244 -28.30 -2.21 7.03
C LYS A 244 -27.60 -1.71 5.76
N ILE A 245 -27.37 -2.59 4.77
CA ILE A 245 -26.58 -2.28 3.58
C ILE A 245 -27.13 -1.06 2.82
N PRO A 246 -28.44 -0.94 2.51
CA PRO A 246 -28.95 0.22 1.80
C PRO A 246 -28.69 1.53 2.56
N GLY A 247 -28.86 1.53 3.88
CA GLY A 247 -28.58 2.68 4.72
C GLY A 247 -27.10 3.08 4.75
N VAL A 248 -26.20 2.09 4.77
CA VAL A 248 -24.75 2.33 4.70
C VAL A 248 -24.36 2.99 3.38
N PHE A 249 -24.84 2.46 2.24
CA PHE A 249 -24.57 3.08 0.94
C PHE A 249 -25.14 4.50 0.86
N ALA A 250 -26.38 4.70 1.29
CA ALA A 250 -27.00 6.03 1.36
C ALA A 250 -26.15 7.01 2.17
N SER A 251 -25.65 6.56 3.33
CA SER A 251 -24.78 7.36 4.20
C SER A 251 -23.45 7.71 3.53
N ILE A 252 -22.83 6.77 2.83
CA ILE A 252 -21.58 6.99 2.11
C ILE A 252 -21.77 8.06 1.02
N PHE A 253 -22.79 7.92 0.18
CA PHE A 253 -23.05 8.86 -0.92
C PHE A 253 -23.49 10.23 -0.39
N HIS A 254 -24.40 10.28 0.58
CA HIS A 254 -24.83 11.53 1.19
C HIS A 254 -23.66 12.30 1.79
N SER A 255 -22.84 11.61 2.60
CA SER A 255 -21.67 12.23 3.24
C SER A 255 -20.58 12.64 2.23
N ALA A 256 -20.40 11.89 1.13
CA ALA A 256 -19.40 12.20 0.11
C ALA A 256 -19.68 13.52 -0.64
N PHE A 257 -20.96 13.86 -0.79
CA PHE A 257 -21.43 15.05 -1.52
C PHE A 257 -22.13 16.07 -0.63
N SER A 258 -22.02 15.93 0.69
CA SER A 258 -22.56 16.91 1.63
C SER A 258 -21.73 18.20 1.59
N PHE A 259 -22.41 19.31 1.31
CA PHE A 259 -21.87 20.67 1.36
C PHE A 259 -22.28 21.40 2.63
N GLU A 260 -22.82 20.69 3.62
CA GLU A 260 -23.28 21.31 4.88
C GLU A 260 -22.19 22.07 5.62
N ALA A 261 -20.94 21.57 5.54
CA ALA A 261 -19.76 22.27 6.06
C ALA A 261 -19.08 23.18 5.01
N GLY A 262 -19.75 23.47 3.89
CA GLY A 262 -19.24 24.25 2.78
C GLY A 262 -18.22 23.48 1.92
N LEU A 263 -17.61 24.20 0.96
CA LEU A 263 -16.56 23.63 0.07
C LEU A 263 -15.38 23.06 0.86
N GLY A 264 -15.03 23.65 2.00
CA GLY A 264 -13.94 23.16 2.86
C GLY A 264 -14.20 21.75 3.41
N GLY A 265 -15.42 21.45 3.83
CA GLY A 265 -15.80 20.13 4.32
C GLY A 265 -15.77 19.07 3.21
N PHE A 266 -16.30 19.39 2.04
CA PHE A 266 -16.25 18.53 0.86
C PHE A 266 -14.80 18.18 0.46
N ILE A 267 -13.95 19.21 0.30
CA ILE A 267 -12.53 19.01 -0.06
C ILE A 267 -11.80 18.27 1.06
N GLY A 268 -12.09 18.55 2.33
CA GLY A 268 -11.49 17.85 3.47
C GLY A 268 -11.80 16.34 3.48
N THR A 269 -13.04 15.97 3.19
CA THR A 269 -13.45 14.57 3.06
C THR A 269 -12.77 13.88 1.87
N ALA A 270 -12.72 14.55 0.72
CA ALA A 270 -12.05 14.04 -0.47
C ALA A 270 -10.53 13.87 -0.24
N LEU A 271 -9.89 14.84 0.38
CA LEU A 271 -8.47 14.80 0.73
C LEU A 271 -8.17 13.67 1.71
N THR A 272 -8.99 13.52 2.75
CA THR A 272 -8.85 12.43 3.73
C THR A 272 -9.00 11.07 3.06
N GLY A 273 -10.01 10.88 2.22
CA GLY A 273 -10.21 9.65 1.47
C GLY A 273 -9.02 9.33 0.55
N ALA A 274 -8.55 10.30 -0.21
CA ALA A 274 -7.41 10.11 -1.12
C ALA A 274 -6.09 9.84 -0.38
N ARG A 275 -5.80 10.56 0.70
CA ARG A 275 -4.61 10.30 1.56
C ARG A 275 -4.62 8.88 2.10
N ARG A 276 -5.76 8.42 2.59
CA ARG A 276 -5.89 7.04 3.11
C ARG A 276 -5.82 6.00 2.01
N ALA A 277 -6.41 6.26 0.85
CA ALA A 277 -6.29 5.36 -0.30
C ALA A 277 -4.84 5.19 -0.75
N ALA A 278 -4.02 6.24 -0.73
CA ALA A 278 -2.60 6.15 -1.06
C ALA A 278 -1.84 5.19 -0.14
N TYR A 279 -2.16 5.19 1.16
CA TYR A 279 -1.60 4.23 2.12
C TYR A 279 -2.17 2.81 1.95
N VAL A 280 -3.39 2.67 1.43
CA VAL A 280 -4.08 1.39 1.25
C VAL A 280 -3.63 0.69 -0.02
N ASN A 281 -3.53 1.41 -1.14
CA ASN A 281 -3.24 0.83 -2.46
C ASN A 281 -1.78 1.01 -2.91
N GLU A 282 -1.01 1.84 -2.21
CA GLU A 282 0.40 2.17 -2.54
C GLU A 282 0.63 2.58 -4.01
N ALA A 283 -0.39 3.10 -4.69
CA ALA A 283 -0.25 3.56 -6.07
C ALA A 283 0.64 4.80 -6.12
N GLY A 284 1.71 4.75 -6.92
CA GLY A 284 2.69 5.83 -7.04
C GLY A 284 3.78 5.83 -5.97
N VAL A 285 3.78 4.89 -5.02
CA VAL A 285 4.84 4.74 -4.01
C VAL A 285 6.10 4.09 -4.60
N GLY A 286 5.95 3.26 -5.63
CA GLY A 286 7.09 2.64 -6.32
C GLY A 286 7.55 1.29 -5.74
N THR A 287 7.02 0.85 -4.60
CA THR A 287 7.42 -0.41 -3.95
C THR A 287 7.11 -1.64 -4.80
N ALA A 288 5.93 -1.69 -5.43
CA ALA A 288 5.52 -2.81 -6.27
C ALA A 288 6.40 -2.97 -7.52
N SER A 289 7.00 -1.89 -8.02
CA SER A 289 7.89 -1.94 -9.19
C SER A 289 9.10 -2.85 -8.98
N MET A 290 9.60 -2.98 -7.74
CA MET A 290 10.71 -3.87 -7.41
C MET A 290 10.31 -5.35 -7.59
N MET A 291 9.11 -5.73 -7.15
CA MET A 291 8.60 -7.10 -7.29
C MET A 291 8.29 -7.44 -8.75
N HIS A 292 7.66 -6.52 -9.48
CA HIS A 292 7.35 -6.71 -10.89
C HIS A 292 8.61 -6.77 -11.77
N GLY A 293 9.62 -5.96 -11.47
CA GLY A 293 10.89 -5.99 -12.18
C GLY A 293 11.67 -7.30 -12.00
N ALA A 294 11.54 -7.95 -10.84
CA ALA A 294 12.15 -9.25 -10.59
C ALA A 294 11.37 -10.43 -11.20
N SER A 295 10.18 -10.20 -11.76
CA SER A 295 9.35 -11.26 -12.36
C SER A 295 9.87 -11.70 -13.74
N ARG A 296 9.58 -12.98 -14.07
CA ARG A 296 9.81 -13.56 -15.41
C ARG A 296 8.78 -13.08 -16.39
#